data_bba7c2fb8a8ce5153546d240df6729ea
#
_entry.id   bba7c2fb8a8ce5153546d240df6729ea
#
_cell.length_a   1.000
_cell.length_b   1.000
_cell.length_c   1.000
_cell.angle_alpha   90.00
_cell.angle_beta   90.00
_cell.angle_gamma   90.00
#
_symmetry.space_group_name_H-M   'P 1'
#
loop_
_entity.id
_entity.type
_entity.pdbx_description
1 polymer ?
#
loop_
_entity_poly.entity_id
_entity_poly.type
_entity_poly.pdbx_seq_one_letter_code
_entity_poly.pdbx_strand_id
1 'polypeptide(L)'
;MKKLIIAGSSKLQERAAYWRGYFEGRGYEVIDYPVAVSSEGDYAENLTDIYCSYYQNLDRADVFFLMNEDKSGFGGYIGPSAFSELSYVVMGNLNRGRKVEINLLQEPSSDQTCYEEVKFWLDQGWIKIYDRPTGKKATVHVPAITETTAEEELVTKDAPVEDPTSPIVATPAPAHKHPRILGKSNEKSINVLTCKKRCLRKLTHAQREYLQILSPEFPAWLLKYIAAPEFQRLNGVSMDCGGSFSGVYNGRNYHTVFTHSIGVALILWRFTHDKKQTLAGLFHDIANPAFKHVIDYMNGDAETQESTEERTSEIIRNSRTITRQLKRDGIMPGEVSDYKLFPLADNPMPNLAADRLEYSLGNGYFIYDAWTIDQVKRFSENITVLHNENGLEEFGFCDLEVAKEFTKGVLKYFAIFHSDNDRAFAQFIADILKSMMLRDYLTIDDLYAMSEREIVDWILSCGDKTISEAFRQFQRATSVYSSSSAKKDRYCTNVKAKVRYIVPLVQGNDETGDRRITELSKSISQAIIKYLDSKQSKYVGFDFEFTPYTE
;
A
#
# COMPACT_ATOMS: atom_id res chain seq x y z
N MET A 1 35.68 -13.52 -23.62
CA MET A 1 35.54 -12.32 -22.75
C MET A 1 34.60 -12.71 -21.61
N LYS A 2 34.82 -12.20 -20.38
CA LYS A 2 33.85 -12.34 -19.31
C LYS A 2 32.64 -11.46 -19.63
N LYS A 3 31.44 -12.02 -19.48
CA LYS A 3 30.16 -11.31 -19.65
C LYS A 3 29.83 -10.57 -18.38
N LEU A 4 29.60 -9.26 -18.51
CA LEU A 4 29.32 -8.36 -17.38
C LEU A 4 27.95 -7.71 -17.55
N ILE A 5 27.24 -7.62 -16.44
CA ILE A 5 26.02 -6.81 -16.32
C ILE A 5 26.27 -5.65 -15.36
N ILE A 6 25.77 -4.48 -15.74
CA ILE A 6 25.70 -3.31 -14.88
C ILE A 6 24.26 -3.19 -14.38
N ALA A 7 24.07 -3.20 -13.06
CA ALA A 7 22.80 -2.91 -12.40
C ALA A 7 22.84 -1.51 -11.79
N GLY A 8 21.69 -0.88 -11.61
CA GLY A 8 21.59 0.45 -11.00
C GLY A 8 20.37 1.24 -11.44
N SER A 9 20.28 2.51 -11.02
CA SER A 9 19.14 3.35 -11.37
C SER A 9 19.12 3.75 -12.84
N SER A 10 18.02 3.46 -13.55
CA SER A 10 17.79 3.91 -14.94
C SER A 10 17.74 5.45 -15.09
N LYS A 11 17.62 6.19 -14.00
CA LYS A 11 17.72 7.67 -14.01
C LYS A 11 19.15 8.19 -14.13
N LEU A 12 20.18 7.33 -14.00
CA LEU A 12 21.60 7.69 -14.07
C LEU A 12 22.23 7.24 -15.42
N GLN A 13 21.61 7.62 -16.54
CA GLN A 13 21.99 7.19 -17.89
C GLN A 13 23.45 7.50 -18.25
N GLU A 14 23.92 8.71 -17.97
CA GLU A 14 25.31 9.12 -18.26
C GLU A 14 26.32 8.29 -17.47
N ARG A 15 25.99 7.94 -16.23
CA ARG A 15 26.82 7.09 -15.38
C ARG A 15 26.84 5.64 -15.88
N ALA A 16 25.69 5.12 -16.32
CA ALA A 16 25.61 3.79 -16.92
C ALA A 16 26.45 3.70 -18.21
N ALA A 17 26.37 4.71 -19.09
CA ALA A 17 27.20 4.81 -20.29
C ALA A 17 28.70 4.90 -19.97
N TYR A 18 29.08 5.69 -18.96
CA TYR A 18 30.46 5.76 -18.48
C TYR A 18 30.98 4.39 -18.02
N TRP A 19 30.25 3.69 -17.14
CA TRP A 19 30.66 2.39 -16.62
C TRP A 19 30.70 1.32 -17.71
N ARG A 20 29.79 1.37 -18.66
CA ARG A 20 29.81 0.52 -19.84
C ARG A 20 31.15 0.69 -20.60
N GLY A 21 31.47 1.89 -21.03
CA GLY A 21 32.74 2.16 -21.74
C GLY A 21 33.98 1.81 -20.92
N TYR A 22 33.91 1.99 -19.59
CA TYR A 22 34.99 1.63 -18.68
C TYR A 22 35.25 0.11 -18.67
N PHE A 23 34.24 -0.73 -18.62
CA PHE A 23 34.39 -2.19 -18.62
C PHE A 23 34.70 -2.74 -20.01
N GLU A 24 34.08 -2.23 -21.05
CA GLU A 24 34.41 -2.60 -22.45
C GLU A 24 35.86 -2.32 -22.77
N GLY A 25 36.40 -1.17 -22.35
CA GLY A 25 37.82 -0.82 -22.50
C GLY A 25 38.80 -1.72 -21.72
N ARG A 26 38.29 -2.56 -20.82
CA ARG A 26 39.04 -3.57 -20.03
C ARG A 26 38.82 -5.00 -20.51
N GLY A 27 38.16 -5.19 -21.64
CA GLY A 27 37.98 -6.48 -22.27
C GLY A 27 36.79 -7.30 -21.68
N TYR A 28 35.81 -6.65 -21.03
CA TYR A 28 34.55 -7.26 -20.69
C TYR A 28 33.56 -7.11 -21.85
N GLU A 29 32.70 -8.09 -22.02
CA GLU A 29 31.50 -8.00 -22.85
C GLU A 29 30.35 -7.51 -21.96
N VAL A 30 29.95 -6.22 -22.05
CA VAL A 30 28.82 -5.68 -21.30
C VAL A 30 27.54 -6.11 -22.03
N ILE A 31 26.86 -7.13 -21.48
CA ILE A 31 25.69 -7.74 -22.11
C ILE A 31 24.37 -7.07 -21.72
N ASP A 32 24.36 -6.29 -20.61
CA ASP A 32 23.20 -5.48 -20.22
C ASP A 32 23.62 -4.34 -19.27
N TYR A 33 22.85 -3.24 -19.28
CA TYR A 33 23.07 -2.07 -18.43
C TYR A 33 21.80 -1.21 -18.35
N PRO A 34 21.63 -0.33 -17.33
CA PRO A 34 20.42 0.49 -17.16
C PRO A 34 20.17 1.42 -18.35
N VAL A 35 19.00 1.30 -18.96
CA VAL A 35 18.51 2.19 -20.04
C VAL A 35 17.19 2.84 -19.63
N ALA A 36 16.85 4.00 -20.23
CA ALA A 36 15.54 4.58 -20.06
C ALA A 36 14.50 3.72 -20.78
N VAL A 37 13.37 3.48 -20.13
CA VAL A 37 12.23 2.81 -20.78
C VAL A 37 11.61 3.80 -21.77
N SER A 38 11.44 3.40 -23.03
CA SER A 38 10.78 4.23 -24.04
C SER A 38 9.31 4.46 -23.63
N SER A 39 8.85 5.69 -23.83
CA SER A 39 7.43 6.04 -23.72
C SER A 39 6.64 5.75 -24.99
N GLU A 40 7.28 5.26 -26.06
CA GLU A 40 6.64 4.87 -27.31
C GLU A 40 6.17 3.41 -27.25
N GLY A 41 4.90 3.16 -27.54
CA GLY A 41 4.27 1.83 -27.50
C GLY A 41 3.61 1.50 -26.16
N ASP A 42 3.25 0.22 -25.99
CA ASP A 42 2.67 -0.26 -24.71
C ASP A 42 3.77 -0.34 -23.64
N TYR A 43 3.67 0.53 -22.64
CA TYR A 43 4.64 0.61 -21.54
C TYR A 43 4.77 -0.69 -20.75
N ALA A 44 3.66 -1.41 -20.54
CA ALA A 44 3.65 -2.66 -19.77
C ALA A 44 4.30 -3.79 -20.55
N GLU A 45 4.06 -3.88 -21.85
CA GLU A 45 4.68 -4.87 -22.74
C GLU A 45 6.19 -4.61 -22.85
N ASN A 46 6.58 -3.36 -23.11
CA ASN A 46 7.99 -2.95 -23.16
C ASN A 46 8.72 -3.23 -21.84
N LEU A 47 8.09 -2.98 -20.70
CA LEU A 47 8.66 -3.23 -19.38
C LEU A 47 8.79 -4.74 -19.12
N THR A 48 7.80 -5.54 -19.51
CA THR A 48 7.82 -7.00 -19.37
C THR A 48 8.97 -7.61 -20.19
N ASP A 49 9.15 -7.18 -21.43
CA ASP A 49 10.23 -7.66 -22.29
C ASP A 49 11.62 -7.27 -21.75
N ILE A 50 11.74 -6.04 -21.23
CA ILE A 50 12.98 -5.57 -20.57
C ILE A 50 13.29 -6.44 -19.34
N TYR A 51 12.32 -6.70 -18.47
CA TYR A 51 12.54 -7.56 -17.30
C TYR A 51 12.90 -8.98 -17.70
N CYS A 52 12.16 -9.60 -18.62
CA CYS A 52 12.44 -10.96 -19.08
C CYS A 52 13.83 -11.09 -19.69
N SER A 53 14.21 -10.17 -20.58
CA SER A 53 15.53 -10.18 -21.22
C SER A 53 16.66 -9.90 -20.21
N TYR A 54 16.46 -8.98 -19.28
CA TYR A 54 17.43 -8.63 -18.25
C TYR A 54 17.73 -9.81 -17.31
N TYR A 55 16.69 -10.51 -16.80
CA TYR A 55 16.91 -11.69 -15.95
C TYR A 55 17.52 -12.87 -16.71
N GLN A 56 17.20 -13.06 -18.01
CA GLN A 56 17.91 -14.03 -18.86
C GLN A 56 19.38 -13.67 -19.02
N ASN A 57 19.70 -12.38 -19.14
CA ASN A 57 21.08 -11.90 -19.19
C ASN A 57 21.79 -12.07 -17.84
N LEU A 58 21.10 -11.83 -16.71
CA LEU A 58 21.63 -12.14 -15.36
C LEU A 58 22.05 -13.62 -15.24
N ASP A 59 21.28 -14.54 -15.82
CA ASP A 59 21.62 -15.97 -15.81
C ASP A 59 22.86 -16.33 -16.65
N ARG A 60 23.24 -15.46 -17.58
CA ARG A 60 24.37 -15.66 -18.50
C ARG A 60 25.63 -14.87 -18.11
N ALA A 61 25.53 -14.03 -17.07
CA ALA A 61 26.62 -13.17 -16.64
C ALA A 61 27.68 -13.94 -15.84
N ASP A 62 28.96 -13.58 -16.08
CA ASP A 62 30.11 -14.01 -15.26
C ASP A 62 30.39 -12.97 -14.14
N VAL A 63 30.01 -11.71 -14.37
CA VAL A 63 30.22 -10.59 -13.45
C VAL A 63 28.96 -9.75 -13.35
N PHE A 64 28.55 -9.45 -12.13
CA PHE A 64 27.51 -8.50 -11.80
C PHE A 64 28.17 -7.28 -11.14
N PHE A 65 27.94 -6.10 -11.68
CA PHE A 65 28.43 -4.84 -11.13
C PHE A 65 27.25 -3.93 -10.78
N LEU A 66 27.08 -3.65 -9.49
CA LEU A 66 26.07 -2.71 -9.01
C LEU A 66 26.65 -1.30 -8.98
N MET A 67 26.15 -0.46 -9.88
CA MET A 67 26.47 0.97 -9.97
C MET A 67 25.64 1.75 -8.93
N ASN A 68 25.95 1.55 -7.65
CA ASN A 68 25.27 2.23 -6.55
C ASN A 68 25.94 3.59 -6.26
N GLU A 69 25.70 4.55 -7.15
CA GLU A 69 26.13 5.94 -7.00
C GLU A 69 25.29 6.64 -5.90
N ASP A 70 25.81 7.75 -5.37
CA ASP A 70 25.06 8.57 -4.42
C ASP A 70 23.80 9.16 -5.08
N LYS A 71 22.67 9.11 -4.38
CA LYS A 71 21.39 9.58 -4.93
C LYS A 71 20.41 9.93 -3.79
N SER A 72 19.67 11.02 -3.97
CA SER A 72 18.62 11.45 -3.05
C SER A 72 19.07 11.58 -1.58
N GLY A 73 20.32 11.99 -1.36
CA GLY A 73 20.93 12.16 -0.04
C GLY A 73 21.55 10.87 0.55
N PHE A 74 21.36 9.71 -0.08
CA PHE A 74 21.96 8.45 0.37
C PHE A 74 23.29 8.17 -0.33
N GLY A 75 24.32 7.90 0.44
CA GLY A 75 25.59 7.40 -0.08
C GLY A 75 25.45 5.95 -0.55
N GLY A 76 25.98 5.64 -1.75
CA GLY A 76 25.89 4.28 -2.28
C GLY A 76 24.46 3.76 -2.45
N TYR A 77 23.55 4.56 -3.00
CA TYR A 77 22.11 4.26 -3.08
C TYR A 77 21.79 2.96 -3.81
N ILE A 78 21.03 2.07 -3.16
CA ILE A 78 20.51 0.83 -3.72
C ILE A 78 18.97 0.89 -3.70
N GLY A 79 18.37 1.12 -4.87
CA GLY A 79 16.91 1.13 -5.01
C GLY A 79 16.30 -0.28 -4.98
N PRO A 80 14.97 -0.41 -4.78
CA PRO A 80 14.30 -1.72 -4.65
C PRO A 80 14.57 -2.67 -5.80
N SER A 81 14.51 -2.22 -7.06
CA SER A 81 14.82 -3.06 -8.23
C SER A 81 16.27 -3.53 -8.22
N ALA A 82 17.23 -2.63 -7.96
CA ALA A 82 18.63 -2.97 -7.91
C ALA A 82 18.98 -3.94 -6.77
N PHE A 83 18.28 -3.84 -5.63
CA PHE A 83 18.40 -4.78 -4.53
C PHE A 83 17.81 -6.16 -4.89
N SER A 84 16.68 -6.20 -5.59
CA SER A 84 16.09 -7.45 -6.09
C SER A 84 17.02 -8.18 -7.05
N GLU A 85 17.65 -7.45 -7.97
CA GLU A 85 18.64 -7.98 -8.92
C GLU A 85 19.89 -8.52 -8.21
N LEU A 86 20.42 -7.76 -7.25
CA LEU A 86 21.55 -8.17 -6.41
C LEU A 86 21.21 -9.45 -5.63
N SER A 87 20.04 -9.50 -4.99
CA SER A 87 19.57 -10.67 -4.23
C SER A 87 19.42 -11.90 -5.12
N TYR A 88 18.89 -11.73 -6.35
CA TYR A 88 18.75 -12.83 -7.31
C TYR A 88 20.10 -13.47 -7.64
N VAL A 89 21.14 -12.67 -7.85
CA VAL A 89 22.47 -13.17 -8.20
C VAL A 89 23.15 -13.81 -6.97
N VAL A 90 23.06 -13.20 -5.78
CA VAL A 90 23.58 -13.76 -4.52
C VAL A 90 22.95 -15.11 -4.24
N MET A 91 21.61 -15.20 -4.27
CA MET A 91 20.89 -16.47 -4.05
C MET A 91 21.16 -17.49 -5.15
N GLY A 92 21.38 -17.05 -6.40
CA GLY A 92 21.83 -17.90 -7.50
C GLY A 92 23.18 -18.58 -7.21
N ASN A 93 24.13 -17.83 -6.67
CA ASN A 93 25.42 -18.38 -6.24
C ASN A 93 25.27 -19.40 -5.10
N LEU A 94 24.47 -19.06 -4.07
CA LEU A 94 24.32 -19.88 -2.87
C LEU A 94 23.50 -21.15 -3.10
N ASN A 95 22.38 -21.04 -3.81
CA ASN A 95 21.39 -22.12 -3.88
C ASN A 95 21.46 -22.93 -5.18
N ARG A 96 22.01 -22.35 -6.26
CA ARG A 96 22.04 -22.99 -7.61
C ARG A 96 23.44 -23.29 -8.10
N GLY A 97 24.47 -23.06 -7.26
CA GLY A 97 25.87 -23.34 -7.57
C GLY A 97 26.46 -22.44 -8.69
N ARG A 98 25.86 -21.30 -8.96
CA ARG A 98 26.40 -20.29 -9.86
C ARG A 98 27.69 -19.72 -9.29
N LYS A 99 28.52 -19.13 -10.14
CA LYS A 99 29.82 -18.52 -9.74
C LYS A 99 29.97 -17.13 -10.36
N VAL A 100 28.93 -16.32 -10.20
CA VAL A 100 28.94 -14.94 -10.67
C VAL A 100 29.78 -14.10 -9.69
N GLU A 101 30.76 -13.38 -10.19
CA GLU A 101 31.51 -12.40 -9.39
C GLU A 101 30.63 -11.16 -9.16
N ILE A 102 30.38 -10.79 -7.90
CA ILE A 102 29.46 -9.71 -7.54
C ILE A 102 30.23 -8.54 -6.94
N ASN A 103 30.17 -7.38 -7.58
CA ASN A 103 30.86 -6.16 -7.19
C ASN A 103 29.86 -5.01 -6.99
N LEU A 104 30.03 -4.26 -5.91
CA LEU A 104 29.38 -2.98 -5.66
C LEU A 104 30.35 -1.84 -5.94
N LEU A 105 29.87 -0.72 -6.43
CA LEU A 105 30.69 0.48 -6.61
C LEU A 105 31.24 1.00 -5.27
N GLN A 106 30.40 1.00 -4.24
CA GLN A 106 30.73 1.44 -2.88
C GLN A 106 29.82 0.78 -1.83
N GLU A 107 30.21 0.88 -0.56
CA GLU A 107 29.36 0.44 0.56
C GLU A 107 28.15 1.38 0.67
N PRO A 108 26.91 0.85 0.81
CA PRO A 108 25.73 1.69 1.02
C PRO A 108 25.78 2.38 2.38
N SER A 109 25.16 3.56 2.50
CA SER A 109 25.00 4.23 3.80
C SER A 109 24.07 3.45 4.74
N SER A 110 24.35 3.52 6.04
CA SER A 110 23.69 2.72 7.08
C SER A 110 22.20 3.08 7.32
N ASP A 111 21.71 4.13 6.73
CA ASP A 111 20.32 4.59 6.78
C ASP A 111 19.43 4.02 5.68
N GLN A 112 19.98 3.15 4.82
CA GLN A 112 19.20 2.45 3.78
C GLN A 112 18.60 1.16 4.33
N THR A 113 17.36 0.87 3.94
CA THR A 113 16.62 -0.33 4.39
C THR A 113 17.31 -1.66 4.06
N CYS A 114 18.12 -1.70 3.01
CA CYS A 114 18.86 -2.90 2.60
C CYS A 114 20.29 -2.99 3.21
N TYR A 115 20.66 -2.05 4.09
CA TYR A 115 22.04 -1.95 4.59
C TYR A 115 22.51 -3.22 5.30
N GLU A 116 21.70 -3.74 6.22
CA GLU A 116 22.08 -4.88 7.07
C GLU A 116 22.31 -6.14 6.23
N GLU A 117 21.47 -6.42 5.23
CA GLU A 117 21.64 -7.56 4.33
C GLU A 117 22.89 -7.39 3.45
N VAL A 118 23.05 -6.22 2.86
CA VAL A 118 24.20 -5.94 2.00
C VAL A 118 25.50 -5.98 2.82
N LYS A 119 25.51 -5.42 4.02
CA LYS A 119 26.63 -5.46 4.95
C LYS A 119 26.98 -6.91 5.33
N PHE A 120 25.96 -7.71 5.68
CA PHE A 120 26.16 -9.13 5.96
C PHE A 120 26.79 -9.87 4.77
N TRP A 121 26.32 -9.64 3.54
CA TRP A 121 26.89 -10.29 2.34
C TRP A 121 28.33 -9.85 2.07
N LEU A 122 28.67 -8.59 2.35
CA LEU A 122 30.04 -8.08 2.30
C LEU A 122 30.93 -8.77 3.34
N ASP A 123 30.46 -8.88 4.56
CA ASP A 123 31.20 -9.50 5.68
C ASP A 123 31.40 -11.03 5.48
N GLN A 124 30.45 -11.70 4.80
CA GLN A 124 30.59 -13.11 4.38
C GLN A 124 31.48 -13.28 3.14
N GLY A 125 31.87 -12.19 2.46
CA GLY A 125 32.63 -12.24 1.22
C GLY A 125 31.85 -12.77 0.01
N TRP A 126 30.51 -12.79 0.08
CA TRP A 126 29.66 -13.20 -1.05
C TRP A 126 29.58 -12.15 -2.14
N ILE A 127 29.75 -10.90 -1.76
CA ILE A 127 29.89 -9.72 -2.61
C ILE A 127 31.10 -8.91 -2.16
N LYS A 128 31.61 -8.02 -2.99
CA LYS A 128 32.75 -7.16 -2.65
C LYS A 128 32.60 -5.76 -3.21
N ILE A 129 33.30 -4.82 -2.60
CA ILE A 129 33.46 -3.47 -3.19
C ILE A 129 34.46 -3.56 -4.34
N TYR A 130 34.12 -2.93 -5.46
CA TYR A 130 34.95 -2.92 -6.65
C TYR A 130 36.24 -2.13 -6.41
N ASP A 131 37.38 -2.81 -6.46
CA ASP A 131 38.66 -2.17 -6.36
C ASP A 131 39.08 -1.63 -7.73
N ARG A 132 39.07 -0.30 -7.87
CA ARG A 132 39.54 0.34 -9.11
C ARG A 132 41.06 0.16 -9.22
N PRO A 133 41.58 -0.54 -10.25
CA PRO A 133 43.01 -0.62 -10.46
C PRO A 133 43.61 0.78 -10.60
N THR A 134 44.50 1.16 -9.68
CA THR A 134 45.25 2.41 -9.69
C THR A 134 46.33 2.35 -10.78
N GLY A 135 45.96 2.51 -12.04
CA GLY A 135 46.86 2.57 -13.18
C GLY A 135 46.73 3.89 -13.91
N LYS A 136 47.78 4.75 -13.80
CA LYS A 136 48.04 6.03 -14.50
C LYS A 136 46.80 6.92 -14.72
N LYS A 137 46.81 8.09 -14.05
CA LYS A 137 45.87 9.19 -14.22
C LYS A 137 45.57 9.48 -15.69
N ALA A 138 44.51 8.91 -16.24
CA ALA A 138 43.75 9.55 -17.29
C ALA A 138 42.84 10.54 -16.58
N THR A 139 43.04 11.81 -16.78
CA THR A 139 42.15 12.89 -16.39
C THR A 139 40.86 12.73 -17.20
N VAL A 140 39.95 11.88 -16.69
CA VAL A 140 38.57 11.82 -17.20
C VAL A 140 37.78 12.81 -16.39
N HIS A 141 37.30 13.83 -17.04
CA HIS A 141 36.39 14.82 -16.48
C HIS A 141 35.12 14.06 -16.06
N VAL A 142 34.92 13.94 -14.77
CA VAL A 142 33.65 13.45 -14.22
C VAL A 142 32.67 14.63 -14.29
N PRO A 143 31.56 14.56 -15.06
CA PRO A 143 30.60 15.63 -15.06
C PRO A 143 30.00 15.76 -13.66
N ALA A 144 29.93 16.98 -13.14
CA ALA A 144 29.24 17.27 -11.89
C ALA A 144 27.75 16.97 -12.07
N ILE A 145 27.12 16.44 -11.01
CA ILE A 145 25.69 16.19 -10.97
C ILE A 145 24.97 17.53 -11.08
N THR A 146 24.39 17.84 -12.22
CA THR A 146 23.39 18.90 -12.37
C THR A 146 22.02 18.29 -12.18
N GLU A 147 21.37 18.59 -11.07
CA GLU A 147 19.95 18.37 -10.89
C GLU A 147 19.21 19.27 -11.89
N THR A 148 18.69 18.69 -12.95
CA THR A 148 17.76 19.38 -13.85
C THR A 148 16.36 19.30 -13.24
N THR A 149 15.97 20.38 -12.61
CA THR A 149 14.56 20.72 -12.37
C THR A 149 13.94 21.01 -13.73
N ALA A 150 13.05 20.14 -14.19
CA ALA A 150 12.25 20.39 -15.39
C ALA A 150 10.97 21.12 -14.97
N GLU A 151 11.00 22.42 -15.00
CA GLU A 151 9.85 23.29 -15.20
C GLU A 151 10.01 24.01 -16.53
N GLU A 152 8.83 24.22 -17.22
CA GLU A 152 8.62 25.01 -18.46
C GLU A 152 9.01 24.29 -19.78
N GLU A 153 8.21 24.28 -20.83
CA GLU A 153 7.12 25.09 -21.35
C GLU A 153 6.33 24.30 -22.43
N LEU A 154 5.01 24.38 -22.40
CA LEU A 154 4.15 24.00 -23.54
C LEU A 154 4.17 25.12 -24.57
N VAL A 155 4.72 24.88 -25.74
CA VAL A 155 4.46 25.69 -26.92
C VAL A 155 3.80 24.84 -27.99
N THR A 156 2.56 25.23 -28.27
CA THR A 156 1.72 24.74 -29.36
C THR A 156 2.33 25.01 -30.73
N LYS A 157 2.35 24.01 -31.61
CA LYS A 157 2.35 24.26 -33.07
C LYS A 157 1.47 23.22 -33.77
N ASP A 158 0.47 23.73 -34.43
CA ASP A 158 -0.43 23.04 -35.39
C ASP A 158 0.34 22.52 -36.60
N ALA A 159 -0.02 21.35 -37.09
CA ALA A 159 0.06 20.98 -38.52
C ALA A 159 -0.74 19.67 -38.78
N PRO A 160 -1.17 19.38 -40.01
CA PRO A 160 -2.53 19.04 -40.32
C PRO A 160 -2.82 17.56 -40.51
N VAL A 161 -4.13 17.25 -40.41
CA VAL A 161 -4.77 15.94 -40.58
C VAL A 161 -4.62 15.43 -42.02
N GLU A 162 -4.16 14.18 -42.18
CA GLU A 162 -4.44 13.36 -43.36
C GLU A 162 -5.18 12.09 -42.95
N ASP A 163 -6.33 11.89 -43.60
CA ASP A 163 -7.23 10.75 -43.51
C ASP A 163 -6.74 9.60 -44.41
N PRO A 164 -6.74 8.36 -43.98
CA PRO A 164 -6.98 7.24 -44.88
C PRO A 164 -8.11 6.31 -44.41
N THR A 165 -9.22 6.44 -45.08
CA THR A 165 -10.30 5.44 -45.14
C THR A 165 -9.83 4.13 -45.75
N SER A 166 -9.99 3.02 -45.00
CA SER A 166 -10.32 1.69 -45.54
C SER A 166 -10.81 0.77 -44.43
N PRO A 167 -11.84 -0.04 -44.62
CA PRO A 167 -12.55 -0.74 -43.57
C PRO A 167 -11.92 -2.10 -43.26
N ILE A 168 -11.59 -2.30 -41.99
CA ILE A 168 -11.30 -3.65 -41.46
C ILE A 168 -12.62 -4.23 -40.94
N VAL A 169 -13.05 -5.33 -41.54
CA VAL A 169 -14.23 -6.10 -41.12
C VAL A 169 -13.96 -6.74 -39.77
N ALA A 170 -14.60 -6.22 -38.73
CA ALA A 170 -14.59 -6.84 -37.41
C ALA A 170 -15.69 -7.90 -37.32
N THR A 171 -15.31 -9.13 -36.97
CA THR A 171 -16.23 -10.20 -36.56
C THR A 171 -16.91 -9.82 -35.23
N PRO A 172 -18.24 -10.02 -35.07
CA PRO A 172 -18.95 -9.60 -33.88
C PRO A 172 -18.58 -10.48 -32.68
N ALA A 173 -18.16 -9.85 -31.58
CA ALA A 173 -18.02 -10.49 -30.28
C ALA A 173 -19.40 -10.79 -29.68
N PRO A 174 -19.56 -11.86 -28.89
CA PRO A 174 -20.87 -12.30 -28.38
C PRO A 174 -21.40 -11.34 -27.29
N ALA A 175 -22.71 -11.08 -27.36
CA ALA A 175 -23.48 -10.23 -26.47
C ALA A 175 -23.22 -10.50 -24.96
N HIS A 176 -22.85 -9.47 -24.21
CA HIS A 176 -22.66 -9.54 -22.76
C HIS A 176 -24.01 -9.66 -22.04
N LYS A 177 -24.20 -10.81 -21.40
CA LYS A 177 -25.29 -11.08 -20.46
C LYS A 177 -24.92 -10.49 -19.10
N HIS A 178 -25.95 -10.11 -18.30
CA HIS A 178 -25.95 -9.63 -16.93
C HIS A 178 -24.76 -10.06 -16.04
N PRO A 179 -24.46 -9.34 -14.92
CA PRO A 179 -23.25 -9.50 -14.14
C PRO A 179 -22.91 -10.99 -13.93
N ARG A 180 -21.71 -11.38 -14.31
CA ARG A 180 -21.24 -12.74 -14.11
C ARG A 180 -21.11 -12.99 -12.61
N ILE A 181 -22.16 -13.56 -12.03
CA ILE A 181 -21.97 -14.46 -10.90
C ILE A 181 -21.25 -15.65 -11.52
N LEU A 182 -19.93 -15.67 -11.45
CA LEU A 182 -19.12 -16.83 -11.81
C LEU A 182 -19.68 -18.02 -11.06
N GLY A 183 -19.87 -19.13 -11.76
CA GLY A 183 -20.69 -20.26 -11.34
C GLY A 183 -20.49 -20.70 -9.90
N LYS A 184 -21.54 -21.22 -9.27
CA LYS A 184 -21.54 -21.75 -7.91
C LYS A 184 -20.29 -22.60 -7.69
N SER A 185 -19.42 -22.18 -6.77
CA SER A 185 -18.28 -22.99 -6.39
C SER A 185 -18.76 -24.30 -5.77
N ASN A 186 -18.09 -25.42 -6.06
CA ASN A 186 -18.34 -26.70 -5.38
C ASN A 186 -17.84 -26.67 -3.91
N GLU A 187 -17.33 -25.53 -3.44
CA GLU A 187 -16.79 -25.35 -2.10
C GLU A 187 -17.93 -25.27 -1.09
N LYS A 188 -17.76 -25.95 0.05
CA LYS A 188 -18.71 -25.92 1.14
C LYS A 188 -18.83 -24.52 1.71
N SER A 189 -20.01 -23.93 1.65
CA SER A 189 -20.34 -22.64 2.25
C SER A 189 -20.96 -22.79 3.64
N ILE A 190 -20.82 -21.74 4.47
CA ILE A 190 -21.50 -21.62 5.76
C ILE A 190 -22.44 -20.42 5.75
N ASN A 191 -23.49 -20.49 6.59
CA ASN A 191 -24.27 -19.30 6.90
C ASN A 191 -23.60 -18.56 8.06
N VAL A 192 -23.04 -17.36 7.79
CA VAL A 192 -22.31 -16.56 8.79
C VAL A 192 -23.24 -16.05 9.90
N LEU A 193 -24.53 -15.81 9.61
CA LEU A 193 -25.51 -15.33 10.60
C LEU A 193 -25.71 -16.33 11.74
N THR A 194 -25.73 -17.63 11.42
CA THR A 194 -26.00 -18.71 12.38
C THR A 194 -24.72 -19.45 12.82
N CYS A 195 -23.56 -19.12 12.25
CA CYS A 195 -22.31 -19.82 12.53
C CYS A 195 -21.84 -19.59 13.98
N LYS A 196 -21.74 -20.70 14.76
CA LYS A 196 -21.28 -20.70 16.15
C LYS A 196 -19.79 -21.01 16.31
N LYS A 197 -18.99 -21.02 15.24
CA LYS A 197 -17.55 -21.30 15.31
C LYS A 197 -16.85 -20.26 16.19
N ARG A 198 -15.91 -20.74 17.02
CA ARG A 198 -15.19 -19.93 18.01
C ARG A 198 -14.50 -18.72 17.38
N CYS A 199 -13.92 -18.87 16.20
CA CYS A 199 -13.21 -17.82 15.49
C CYS A 199 -14.11 -16.64 15.03
N LEU A 200 -15.44 -16.84 14.95
CA LEU A 200 -16.40 -15.80 14.60
C LEU A 200 -17.26 -15.36 15.81
N ARG A 201 -16.96 -15.82 17.04
CA ARG A 201 -17.82 -15.58 18.20
C ARG A 201 -17.89 -14.09 18.59
N LYS A 202 -16.84 -13.33 18.32
CA LYS A 202 -16.77 -11.89 18.63
C LYS A 202 -17.59 -11.02 17.67
N LEU A 203 -17.98 -11.52 16.50
CA LEU A 203 -18.81 -10.78 15.55
C LEU A 203 -20.22 -10.52 16.14
N THR A 204 -20.64 -9.28 16.13
CA THR A 204 -22.00 -8.84 16.44
C THR A 204 -22.98 -9.32 15.37
N HIS A 205 -24.30 -9.21 15.64
CA HIS A 205 -25.32 -9.53 14.63
C HIS A 205 -25.20 -8.62 13.41
N ALA A 206 -25.04 -7.31 13.61
CA ALA A 206 -24.88 -6.34 12.53
C ALA A 206 -23.63 -6.63 11.66
N GLN A 207 -22.49 -7.00 12.27
CA GLN A 207 -21.30 -7.40 11.51
C GLN A 207 -21.52 -8.67 10.69
N ARG A 208 -22.25 -9.63 11.20
CA ARG A 208 -22.59 -10.86 10.46
C ARG A 208 -23.53 -10.58 9.29
N GLU A 209 -24.54 -9.74 9.49
CA GLU A 209 -25.46 -9.28 8.45
C GLU A 209 -24.71 -8.53 7.35
N TYR A 210 -23.82 -7.60 7.73
CA TYR A 210 -22.96 -6.88 6.83
C TYR A 210 -22.08 -7.82 5.98
N LEU A 211 -21.40 -8.78 6.59
CA LEU A 211 -20.58 -9.76 5.87
C LEU A 211 -21.41 -10.65 4.92
N GLN A 212 -22.65 -10.99 5.29
CA GLN A 212 -23.58 -11.76 4.43
C GLN A 212 -24.03 -10.94 3.21
N ILE A 213 -24.11 -9.61 3.34
CA ILE A 213 -24.41 -8.70 2.23
C ILE A 213 -23.24 -8.60 1.26
N LEU A 214 -22.00 -8.55 1.75
CA LEU A 214 -20.82 -8.47 0.90
C LEU A 214 -20.65 -9.72 0.03
N SER A 215 -20.96 -10.90 0.59
CA SER A 215 -20.97 -12.14 -0.17
C SER A 215 -22.08 -13.07 0.30
N PRO A 216 -22.96 -13.55 -0.59
CA PRO A 216 -23.94 -14.56 -0.25
C PRO A 216 -23.30 -15.90 0.14
N GLU A 217 -22.08 -16.16 -0.30
CA GLU A 217 -21.28 -17.35 0.03
C GLU A 217 -20.15 -17.00 1.01
N PHE A 218 -20.13 -17.69 2.15
CA PHE A 218 -19.01 -17.67 3.07
C PHE A 218 -18.27 -19.01 2.99
N PRO A 219 -17.10 -19.09 2.34
CA PRO A 219 -16.43 -20.37 2.12
C PRO A 219 -15.93 -20.97 3.44
N ALA A 220 -16.33 -22.20 3.75
CA ALA A 220 -16.01 -22.85 5.03
C ALA A 220 -14.50 -23.03 5.26
N TRP A 221 -13.71 -23.13 4.19
CA TRP A 221 -12.25 -23.28 4.28
C TRP A 221 -11.57 -22.04 4.85
N LEU A 222 -12.14 -20.84 4.66
CA LEU A 222 -11.61 -19.58 5.17
C LEU A 222 -11.52 -19.55 6.70
N LEU A 223 -12.44 -20.27 7.39
CA LEU A 223 -12.46 -20.34 8.86
C LEU A 223 -11.14 -20.84 9.47
N LYS A 224 -10.38 -21.65 8.76
CA LYS A 224 -9.09 -22.19 9.24
C LYS A 224 -8.04 -21.09 9.36
N TYR A 225 -8.06 -20.14 8.45
CA TYR A 225 -7.16 -18.98 8.42
C TYR A 225 -7.62 -17.89 9.38
N ILE A 226 -8.91 -17.63 9.41
CA ILE A 226 -9.53 -16.71 10.40
C ILE A 226 -9.25 -17.16 11.85
N ALA A 227 -9.11 -18.46 12.10
CA ALA A 227 -8.82 -18.98 13.43
C ALA A 227 -7.37 -18.80 13.89
N ALA A 228 -6.48 -18.33 13.03
CA ALA A 228 -5.07 -18.09 13.41
C ALA A 228 -4.98 -16.99 14.47
N PRO A 229 -4.15 -17.18 15.53
CA PRO A 229 -4.01 -16.18 16.60
C PRO A 229 -3.63 -14.80 16.09
N GLU A 230 -2.73 -14.75 15.12
CA GLU A 230 -2.25 -13.52 14.49
C GLU A 230 -3.39 -12.76 13.80
N PHE A 231 -4.32 -13.47 13.18
CA PHE A 231 -5.52 -12.86 12.60
C PHE A 231 -6.56 -12.51 13.67
N GLN A 232 -6.76 -13.35 14.69
CA GLN A 232 -7.70 -13.09 15.79
C GLN A 232 -7.33 -11.84 16.60
N ARG A 233 -6.06 -11.46 16.66
CA ARG A 233 -5.56 -10.23 17.28
C ARG A 233 -6.26 -8.99 16.73
N LEU A 234 -6.54 -8.96 15.43
CA LEU A 234 -7.17 -7.84 14.73
C LEU A 234 -8.57 -7.47 15.26
N ASN A 235 -9.21 -8.33 16.09
CA ASN A 235 -10.40 -7.95 16.85
C ASN A 235 -10.13 -6.82 17.86
N GLY A 236 -8.89 -6.61 18.27
CA GLY A 236 -8.46 -5.57 19.18
C GLY A 236 -7.90 -4.33 18.52
N VAL A 237 -7.96 -4.25 17.19
CA VAL A 237 -7.50 -3.13 16.37
C VAL A 237 -8.68 -2.52 15.64
N SER A 238 -8.93 -1.21 15.84
CA SER A 238 -10.07 -0.52 15.25
C SER A 238 -9.76 0.08 13.88
N MET A 239 -10.80 0.23 13.06
CA MET A 239 -10.70 0.93 11.78
C MET A 239 -10.69 2.47 11.95
N ASP A 240 -11.00 2.99 13.14
CA ASP A 240 -10.95 4.42 13.45
C ASP A 240 -9.62 4.87 14.06
N CYS A 241 -8.61 3.99 14.04
CA CYS A 241 -7.24 4.28 14.49
C CYS A 241 -7.15 4.83 15.93
N GLY A 242 -8.08 4.41 16.82
CA GLY A 242 -8.15 4.88 18.19
C GLY A 242 -8.96 6.16 18.38
N GLY A 243 -9.65 6.66 17.34
CA GLY A 243 -10.50 7.84 17.43
C GLY A 243 -11.61 7.71 18.49
N SER A 244 -12.13 6.50 18.71
CA SER A 244 -13.14 6.20 19.74
C SER A 244 -12.66 6.43 21.19
N PHE A 245 -11.35 6.55 21.42
CA PHE A 245 -10.81 6.94 22.73
C PHE A 245 -10.78 8.47 22.94
N SER A 246 -10.96 9.26 21.90
CA SER A 246 -11.02 10.72 21.97
C SER A 246 -12.41 11.20 22.38
N GLY A 247 -12.49 12.17 23.27
CA GLY A 247 -13.76 12.82 23.62
C GLY A 247 -14.40 13.57 22.44
N VAL A 248 -13.62 13.99 21.44
CA VAL A 248 -14.11 14.62 20.21
C VAL A 248 -14.99 13.68 19.40
N TYR A 249 -14.72 12.36 19.47
CA TYR A 249 -15.42 11.33 18.71
C TYR A 249 -16.23 10.38 19.59
N ASN A 250 -16.60 10.87 20.76
CA ASN A 250 -17.43 10.09 21.70
C ASN A 250 -18.72 9.60 21.04
N GLY A 251 -19.00 8.31 21.21
CA GLY A 251 -20.18 7.66 20.64
C GLY A 251 -19.98 7.01 19.27
N ARG A 252 -18.80 7.03 18.67
CA ARG A 252 -18.52 6.22 17.48
C ARG A 252 -18.63 4.74 17.78
N ASN A 253 -19.22 4.00 16.86
CA ASN A 253 -19.30 2.55 16.95
C ASN A 253 -17.94 1.92 16.63
N TYR A 254 -17.70 0.76 17.24
CA TYR A 254 -16.44 0.04 17.06
C TYR A 254 -16.51 -0.89 15.85
N HIS A 255 -15.73 -0.61 14.82
CA HIS A 255 -15.49 -1.48 13.67
C HIS A 255 -14.03 -1.91 13.64
N THR A 256 -13.76 -3.21 13.46
CA THR A 256 -12.42 -3.77 13.62
C THR A 256 -11.77 -4.13 12.29
N VAL A 257 -10.43 -4.11 12.27
CA VAL A 257 -9.63 -4.64 11.17
C VAL A 257 -9.95 -6.12 10.91
N PHE A 258 -10.31 -6.86 11.94
CA PHE A 258 -10.78 -8.25 11.80
C PHE A 258 -12.00 -8.38 10.88
N THR A 259 -13.03 -7.56 11.10
CA THR A 259 -14.24 -7.58 10.28
C THR A 259 -13.98 -7.04 8.88
N HIS A 260 -13.20 -5.96 8.78
CA HIS A 260 -12.75 -5.38 7.53
C HIS A 260 -12.03 -6.41 6.64
N SER A 261 -10.99 -7.06 7.17
CA SER A 261 -10.21 -8.04 6.39
C SER A 261 -11.02 -9.26 5.95
N ILE A 262 -12.00 -9.70 6.76
CA ILE A 262 -12.95 -10.72 6.31
C ILE A 262 -13.82 -10.18 5.18
N GLY A 263 -14.29 -8.93 5.28
CA GLY A 263 -15.09 -8.28 4.25
C GLY A 263 -14.35 -8.19 2.91
N VAL A 264 -13.09 -7.74 2.93
CA VAL A 264 -12.21 -7.72 1.74
C VAL A 264 -12.08 -9.11 1.12
N ALA A 265 -11.80 -10.12 1.93
CA ALA A 265 -11.70 -11.51 1.46
C ALA A 265 -13.02 -12.01 0.84
N LEU A 266 -14.17 -11.66 1.42
CA LEU A 266 -15.47 -12.08 0.91
C LEU A 266 -15.85 -11.36 -0.39
N ILE A 267 -15.51 -10.07 -0.54
CA ILE A 267 -15.66 -9.35 -1.82
C ILE A 267 -14.85 -10.06 -2.90
N LEU A 268 -13.58 -10.33 -2.65
CA LEU A 268 -12.72 -11.02 -3.61
C LEU A 268 -13.25 -12.42 -3.94
N TRP A 269 -13.66 -13.20 -2.93
CA TRP A 269 -14.25 -14.53 -3.16
C TRP A 269 -15.50 -14.47 -4.04
N ARG A 270 -16.40 -13.54 -3.78
CA ARG A 270 -17.64 -13.38 -4.55
C ARG A 270 -17.41 -13.20 -6.04
N PHE A 271 -16.38 -12.43 -6.42
CA PHE A 271 -16.15 -12.07 -7.81
C PHE A 271 -15.12 -12.94 -8.52
N THR A 272 -14.18 -13.56 -7.80
CA THR A 272 -13.07 -14.30 -8.41
C THR A 272 -13.12 -15.80 -8.15
N HIS A 273 -13.64 -16.24 -7.03
CA HIS A 273 -13.51 -17.63 -6.52
C HIS A 273 -12.04 -18.12 -6.48
N ASP A 274 -11.08 -17.20 -6.48
CA ASP A 274 -9.65 -17.48 -6.39
C ASP A 274 -9.19 -17.48 -4.93
N LYS A 275 -8.66 -18.63 -4.46
CA LYS A 275 -8.21 -18.79 -3.07
C LYS A 275 -7.01 -17.91 -2.73
N LYS A 276 -6.07 -17.73 -3.66
CA LYS A 276 -4.85 -16.95 -3.41
C LYS A 276 -5.19 -15.48 -3.26
N GLN A 277 -5.98 -14.96 -4.19
CA GLN A 277 -6.46 -13.58 -4.15
C GLN A 277 -7.32 -13.31 -2.90
N THR A 278 -8.22 -14.25 -2.56
CA THR A 278 -9.03 -14.17 -1.34
C THR A 278 -8.17 -14.16 -0.07
N LEU A 279 -7.11 -14.98 0.00
CA LEU A 279 -6.20 -15.01 1.14
C LEU A 279 -5.30 -13.78 1.19
N ALA A 280 -4.84 -13.28 0.05
CA ALA A 280 -4.09 -12.02 -0.01
C ALA A 280 -4.94 -10.87 0.56
N GLY A 281 -6.23 -10.78 0.17
CA GLY A 281 -7.17 -9.83 0.76
C GLY A 281 -7.49 -10.09 2.24
N LEU A 282 -7.51 -11.36 2.70
CA LEU A 282 -7.67 -11.65 4.13
C LEU A 282 -6.48 -11.16 4.97
N PHE A 283 -5.26 -11.25 4.42
CA PHE A 283 -4.03 -10.98 5.14
C PHE A 283 -3.44 -9.60 4.90
N HIS A 284 -4.03 -8.77 4.03
CA HIS A 284 -3.44 -7.48 3.67
C HIS A 284 -3.13 -6.61 4.89
N ASP A 285 -4.02 -6.63 5.87
CA ASP A 285 -3.94 -5.86 7.12
C ASP A 285 -3.47 -6.70 8.34
N ILE A 286 -2.94 -7.92 8.14
CA ILE A 286 -2.53 -8.79 9.27
C ILE A 286 -1.38 -8.17 10.07
N ALA A 287 -0.59 -7.31 9.46
CA ALA A 287 0.51 -6.58 10.07
C ALA A 287 0.09 -5.24 10.70
N ASN A 288 -1.19 -4.88 10.69
CA ASN A 288 -1.59 -3.63 11.33
C ASN A 288 -1.31 -3.66 12.84
N PRO A 289 -0.51 -2.71 13.35
CA PRO A 289 -0.32 -2.54 14.79
C PRO A 289 -1.60 -1.98 15.44
N ALA A 290 -1.67 -1.97 16.76
CA ALA A 290 -2.67 -1.19 17.47
C ALA A 290 -2.59 0.29 17.01
N PHE A 291 -3.74 0.92 16.84
CA PHE A 291 -3.91 2.27 16.29
C PHE A 291 -3.55 2.46 14.80
N LYS A 292 -3.23 1.40 14.06
CA LYS A 292 -3.03 1.44 12.58
C LYS A 292 -2.17 2.64 12.12
N HIS A 293 -2.78 3.52 11.31
CA HIS A 293 -2.13 4.67 10.69
C HIS A 293 -1.62 5.74 11.68
N VAL A 294 -1.96 5.69 12.96
CA VAL A 294 -1.31 6.53 13.97
C VAL A 294 0.20 6.26 14.05
N ILE A 295 0.62 5.02 13.75
CA ILE A 295 2.04 4.67 13.72
C ILE A 295 2.75 5.36 12.55
N ASP A 296 2.07 5.57 11.43
CA ASP A 296 2.62 6.37 10.33
C ASP A 296 2.86 7.83 10.76
N TYR A 297 1.95 8.40 11.57
CA TYR A 297 2.17 9.72 12.18
C TYR A 297 3.37 9.72 13.15
N MET A 298 3.54 8.67 13.93
CA MET A 298 4.67 8.51 14.85
C MET A 298 6.01 8.45 14.08
N ASN A 299 6.03 7.81 12.91
CA ASN A 299 7.19 7.66 12.04
C ASN A 299 7.41 8.87 11.11
N GLY A 300 6.54 9.90 11.16
CA GLY A 300 6.62 11.05 10.26
C GLY A 300 6.09 10.81 8.85
N ASP A 301 5.39 9.70 8.62
CA ASP A 301 4.86 9.23 7.32
C ASP A 301 3.34 9.44 7.19
N ALA A 302 2.79 10.47 7.80
CA ALA A 302 1.35 10.72 7.84
C ALA A 302 0.72 11.02 6.45
N GLU A 303 1.52 11.48 5.47
CA GLU A 303 1.06 11.81 4.12
C GLU A 303 1.04 10.59 3.18
N THR A 304 1.99 9.64 3.29
CA THR A 304 2.06 8.43 2.44
C THR A 304 1.43 7.21 3.09
N GLN A 305 1.61 7.01 4.40
CA GLN A 305 1.03 5.94 5.21
C GLN A 305 1.36 4.53 4.68
N GLU A 306 2.64 4.26 4.49
CA GLU A 306 3.14 2.97 3.96
C GLU A 306 3.99 2.19 4.99
N SER A 307 4.40 2.82 6.10
CA SER A 307 5.36 2.24 7.05
C SER A 307 4.84 1.03 7.84
N THR A 308 3.54 0.73 7.80
CA THR A 308 2.92 -0.37 8.57
C THR A 308 2.73 -1.67 7.79
N GLU A 309 3.00 -1.70 6.47
CA GLU A 309 2.75 -2.89 5.60
C GLU A 309 3.90 -3.91 5.60
N GLU A 310 5.10 -3.52 6.01
CA GLU A 310 6.35 -4.28 5.81
C GLU A 310 6.36 -5.65 6.49
N ARG A 311 5.67 -5.83 7.64
CA ARG A 311 5.70 -7.07 8.44
C ARG A 311 4.72 -8.16 7.96
N THR A 312 3.89 -7.93 6.95
CA THR A 312 2.88 -8.90 6.50
C THR A 312 3.50 -10.26 6.12
N SER A 313 4.54 -10.23 5.32
CA SER A 313 5.24 -11.44 4.86
C SER A 313 5.89 -12.20 6.03
N GLU A 314 6.48 -11.48 6.98
CA GLU A 314 7.10 -12.04 8.18
C GLU A 314 6.07 -12.73 9.07
N ILE A 315 4.96 -12.07 9.39
CA ILE A 315 3.88 -12.62 10.23
C ILE A 315 3.30 -13.89 9.61
N ILE A 316 3.03 -13.88 8.30
CA ILE A 316 2.50 -15.05 7.59
C ILE A 316 3.49 -16.22 7.66
N ARG A 317 4.79 -15.98 7.40
CA ARG A 317 5.82 -17.02 7.41
C ARG A 317 6.06 -17.60 8.81
N ASN A 318 6.00 -16.77 9.84
CA ASN A 318 6.26 -17.16 11.22
C ASN A 318 5.04 -17.81 11.89
N SER A 319 3.82 -17.59 11.35
CA SER A 319 2.61 -18.23 11.88
C SER A 319 2.57 -19.71 11.57
N ARG A 320 2.72 -20.54 12.61
CA ARG A 320 2.59 -22.00 12.50
C ARG A 320 1.19 -22.44 12.02
N THR A 321 0.17 -21.68 12.36
CA THR A 321 -1.21 -21.97 11.98
C THR A 321 -1.44 -21.67 10.50
N ILE A 322 -1.07 -20.48 10.04
CA ILE A 322 -1.24 -20.05 8.66
C ILE A 322 -0.40 -20.92 7.72
N THR A 323 0.88 -21.08 7.98
CA THR A 323 1.80 -21.87 7.12
C THR A 323 1.38 -23.32 6.99
N ARG A 324 0.87 -23.93 8.09
CA ARG A 324 0.34 -25.30 8.04
C ARG A 324 -0.89 -25.40 7.13
N GLN A 325 -1.80 -24.43 7.14
CA GLN A 325 -2.97 -24.43 6.27
C GLN A 325 -2.58 -24.15 4.81
N LEU A 326 -1.74 -23.16 4.56
CA LEU A 326 -1.21 -22.86 3.22
C LEU A 326 -0.56 -24.09 2.59
N LYS A 327 0.30 -24.80 3.34
CA LYS A 327 0.91 -26.05 2.88
C LYS A 327 -0.12 -27.12 2.51
N ARG A 328 -1.20 -27.27 3.29
CA ARG A 328 -2.29 -28.21 3.00
C ARG A 328 -3.08 -27.85 1.75
N ASP A 329 -3.24 -26.56 1.51
CA ASP A 329 -3.97 -26.03 0.36
C ASP A 329 -3.06 -25.87 -0.88
N GLY A 330 -1.76 -26.23 -0.79
CA GLY A 330 -0.78 -26.15 -1.88
C GLY A 330 -0.39 -24.72 -2.26
N ILE A 331 -0.48 -23.78 -1.30
CA ILE A 331 -0.20 -22.35 -1.51
C ILE A 331 1.09 -21.97 -0.79
N MET A 332 1.96 -21.24 -1.46
CA MET A 332 3.19 -20.69 -0.86
C MET A 332 2.88 -19.39 -0.10
N PRO A 333 3.53 -19.11 1.04
CA PRO A 333 3.34 -17.85 1.76
C PRO A 333 3.51 -16.60 0.89
N GLY A 334 4.50 -16.57 0.00
CA GLY A 334 4.75 -15.43 -0.90
C GLY A 334 3.63 -15.16 -1.91
N GLU A 335 2.77 -16.15 -2.21
CA GLU A 335 1.65 -15.98 -3.14
C GLU A 335 0.44 -15.25 -2.51
N VAL A 336 0.47 -15.01 -1.20
CA VAL A 336 -0.63 -14.38 -0.44
C VAL A 336 -0.16 -13.29 0.51
N SER A 337 1.15 -12.96 0.50
CA SER A 337 1.72 -11.92 1.38
C SER A 337 1.67 -10.53 0.78
N ASP A 338 1.52 -10.43 -0.54
CA ASP A 338 1.45 -9.17 -1.25
C ASP A 338 0.13 -9.09 -2.03
N TYR A 339 -0.82 -8.33 -1.50
CA TYR A 339 -2.13 -8.16 -2.12
C TYR A 339 -2.10 -7.24 -3.36
N LYS A 340 -1.04 -6.43 -3.51
CA LYS A 340 -0.81 -5.56 -4.69
C LYS A 340 -0.56 -6.36 -5.97
N LEU A 341 -0.26 -7.65 -5.86
CA LEU A 341 -0.17 -8.56 -7.02
C LEU A 341 -1.54 -8.82 -7.69
N PHE A 342 -2.63 -8.45 -7.04
CA PHE A 342 -4.00 -8.70 -7.50
C PHE A 342 -4.75 -7.37 -7.69
N PRO A 343 -4.97 -6.91 -8.93
CA PRO A 343 -5.58 -5.60 -9.19
C PRO A 343 -6.95 -5.38 -8.54
N LEU A 344 -7.74 -6.46 -8.36
CA LEU A 344 -9.02 -6.38 -7.64
C LEU A 344 -8.85 -6.28 -6.13
N ALA A 345 -7.73 -6.77 -5.55
CA ALA A 345 -7.48 -6.65 -4.12
C ALA A 345 -6.99 -5.24 -3.76
N ASP A 346 -5.97 -4.75 -4.48
CA ASP A 346 -5.50 -3.38 -4.41
C ASP A 346 -5.05 -2.87 -5.78
N ASN A 347 -5.15 -1.57 -5.97
CA ASN A 347 -4.74 -0.84 -7.16
C ASN A 347 -4.45 0.63 -6.79
N PRO A 348 -3.76 1.41 -7.63
CA PRO A 348 -3.48 2.80 -7.32
C PRO A 348 -4.75 3.65 -7.12
N MET A 349 -4.74 4.52 -6.10
CA MET A 349 -5.78 5.55 -5.93
C MET A 349 -5.78 6.48 -7.17
N PRO A 350 -6.95 6.86 -7.71
CA PRO A 350 -8.29 6.81 -7.11
C PRO A 350 -9.15 5.59 -7.52
N ASN A 351 -8.56 4.54 -8.06
CA ASN A 351 -9.27 3.36 -8.56
C ASN A 351 -9.93 2.58 -7.41
N LEU A 352 -10.98 1.81 -7.70
CA LEU A 352 -11.74 1.08 -6.70
C LEU A 352 -11.29 -0.38 -6.62
N ALA A 353 -10.57 -0.73 -5.55
CA ALA A 353 -10.19 -2.09 -5.18
C ALA A 353 -11.07 -2.64 -4.05
N ALA A 354 -10.96 -3.94 -3.74
CA ALA A 354 -11.72 -4.58 -2.67
C ALA A 354 -11.49 -3.93 -1.30
N ASP A 355 -10.23 -3.58 -0.98
CA ASP A 355 -9.90 -2.85 0.24
C ASP A 355 -10.64 -1.51 0.31
N ARG A 356 -10.50 -0.67 -0.73
CA ARG A 356 -11.18 0.64 -0.78
C ARG A 356 -12.70 0.53 -0.78
N LEU A 357 -13.26 -0.44 -1.46
CA LEU A 357 -14.69 -0.70 -1.47
C LEU A 357 -15.18 -1.10 -0.09
N GLU A 358 -14.47 -2.05 0.56
CA GLU A 358 -14.87 -2.54 1.87
C GLU A 358 -14.80 -1.43 2.93
N TYR A 359 -13.67 -0.71 3.05
CA TYR A 359 -13.62 0.34 4.06
C TYR A 359 -14.53 1.52 3.74
N SER A 360 -14.88 1.73 2.45
CA SER A 360 -15.90 2.72 2.10
C SER A 360 -17.30 2.31 2.56
N LEU A 361 -17.66 1.04 2.47
CA LEU A 361 -18.93 0.51 2.96
C LEU A 361 -18.94 0.37 4.48
N GLY A 362 -17.92 -0.31 5.04
CA GLY A 362 -17.86 -0.67 6.45
C GLY A 362 -17.69 0.54 7.37
N ASN A 363 -16.71 1.41 7.10
CA ASN A 363 -16.54 2.63 7.91
C ASN A 363 -17.76 3.55 7.77
N GLY A 364 -18.29 3.69 6.55
CA GLY A 364 -19.48 4.50 6.31
C GLY A 364 -20.69 4.00 7.11
N TYR A 365 -20.87 2.68 7.25
CA TYR A 365 -21.98 2.08 8.00
C TYR A 365 -21.73 2.04 9.52
N PHE A 366 -20.55 1.55 9.95
CA PHE A 366 -20.30 1.31 11.37
C PHE A 366 -19.82 2.53 12.14
N ILE A 367 -18.99 3.39 11.52
CA ILE A 367 -18.28 4.46 12.23
C ILE A 367 -18.92 5.83 11.99
N TYR A 368 -19.32 6.11 10.74
CA TYR A 368 -19.70 7.47 10.32
C TYR A 368 -21.20 7.67 10.08
N ASP A 369 -22.04 6.61 10.24
CA ASP A 369 -23.48 6.64 9.96
C ASP A 369 -23.83 7.25 8.58
N ALA A 370 -22.93 7.03 7.61
CA ALA A 370 -23.11 7.54 6.24
C ALA A 370 -24.12 6.72 5.44
N TRP A 371 -24.30 5.45 5.81
CA TRP A 371 -25.18 4.48 5.16
C TRP A 371 -26.10 3.78 6.14
N THR A 372 -27.31 3.47 5.67
CA THR A 372 -28.14 2.42 6.26
C THR A 372 -27.72 1.04 5.73
N ILE A 373 -28.11 -0.03 6.41
CA ILE A 373 -27.80 -1.40 5.95
C ILE A 373 -28.44 -1.70 4.57
N ASP A 374 -29.62 -1.13 4.28
CA ASP A 374 -30.28 -1.26 2.97
C ASP A 374 -29.50 -0.55 1.87
N GLN A 375 -28.86 0.60 2.17
CA GLN A 375 -27.97 1.28 1.22
C GLN A 375 -26.69 0.46 0.97
N VAL A 376 -26.08 -0.11 2.01
CA VAL A 376 -24.94 -1.04 1.88
C VAL A 376 -25.31 -2.21 0.98
N LYS A 377 -26.48 -2.81 1.18
CA LYS A 377 -26.98 -3.91 0.35
C LYS A 377 -27.15 -3.47 -1.11
N ARG A 378 -27.78 -2.33 -1.36
CA ARG A 378 -27.99 -1.78 -2.70
C ARG A 378 -26.66 -1.48 -3.41
N PHE A 379 -25.71 -0.89 -2.71
CA PHE A 379 -24.37 -0.66 -3.25
C PHE A 379 -23.68 -1.98 -3.59
N SER A 380 -23.65 -2.92 -2.66
CA SER A 380 -23.03 -4.24 -2.85
C SER A 380 -23.64 -5.01 -4.04
N GLU A 381 -24.97 -4.98 -4.20
CA GLU A 381 -25.67 -5.63 -5.32
C GLU A 381 -25.37 -4.96 -6.67
N ASN A 382 -24.95 -3.70 -6.67
CA ASN A 382 -24.66 -2.93 -7.88
C ASN A 382 -23.19 -2.98 -8.31
N ILE A 383 -22.30 -3.54 -7.48
CA ILE A 383 -20.87 -3.71 -7.82
C ILE A 383 -20.70 -4.79 -8.88
N THR A 384 -19.78 -4.52 -9.81
CA THR A 384 -19.33 -5.46 -10.83
C THR A 384 -17.83 -5.27 -11.09
N VAL A 385 -17.21 -6.21 -11.81
CA VAL A 385 -15.83 -6.10 -12.29
C VAL A 385 -15.86 -5.53 -13.70
N LEU A 386 -15.11 -4.46 -13.91
CA LEU A 386 -14.96 -3.72 -15.15
C LEU A 386 -13.48 -3.66 -15.54
N HIS A 387 -13.17 -3.11 -16.70
CA HIS A 387 -11.80 -2.90 -17.15
C HIS A 387 -11.52 -1.39 -17.21
N ASN A 388 -10.43 -0.99 -16.56
CA ASN A 388 -10.01 0.40 -16.55
C ASN A 388 -9.27 0.79 -17.85
N GLU A 389 -8.79 2.02 -17.92
CA GLU A 389 -8.12 2.60 -19.08
C GLU A 389 -6.84 1.85 -19.49
N ASN A 390 -6.27 1.07 -18.57
CA ASN A 390 -5.09 0.23 -18.78
C ASN A 390 -5.44 -1.24 -19.08
N GLY A 391 -6.74 -1.55 -19.27
CA GLY A 391 -7.21 -2.92 -19.49
C GLY A 391 -7.15 -3.83 -18.25
N LEU A 392 -6.89 -3.28 -17.07
CA LEU A 392 -6.85 -4.03 -15.82
C LEU A 392 -8.24 -4.13 -15.19
N GLU A 393 -8.50 -5.26 -14.54
CA GLU A 393 -9.74 -5.45 -13.77
C GLU A 393 -9.80 -4.47 -12.59
N GLU A 394 -10.97 -3.86 -12.41
CA GLU A 394 -11.28 -2.90 -11.37
C GLU A 394 -12.74 -3.03 -10.95
N PHE A 395 -13.07 -2.78 -9.68
CA PHE A 395 -14.46 -2.69 -9.26
C PHE A 395 -15.10 -1.40 -9.76
N GLY A 396 -16.35 -1.53 -10.21
CA GLY A 396 -17.18 -0.41 -10.64
C GLY A 396 -18.65 -0.69 -10.37
N PHE A 397 -19.51 0.17 -10.87
CA PHE A 397 -20.95 0.13 -10.67
C PHE A 397 -21.69 -0.17 -11.97
N CYS A 398 -22.78 -0.96 -11.89
CA CYS A 398 -23.66 -1.18 -13.04
C CYS A 398 -24.54 0.05 -13.33
N ASP A 399 -24.90 0.83 -12.32
CA ASP A 399 -25.82 1.97 -12.41
C ASP A 399 -25.17 3.29 -12.01
N LEU A 400 -25.32 4.31 -12.87
CA LEU A 400 -24.73 5.63 -12.67
C LEU A 400 -25.29 6.36 -11.43
N GLU A 401 -26.59 6.24 -11.14
CA GLU A 401 -27.18 6.97 -10.01
C GLU A 401 -26.75 6.34 -8.67
N VAL A 402 -26.60 5.02 -8.64
CA VAL A 402 -26.03 4.30 -7.48
C VAL A 402 -24.58 4.71 -7.27
N ALA A 403 -23.77 4.75 -8.33
CA ALA A 403 -22.38 5.22 -8.28
C ALA A 403 -22.27 6.68 -7.79
N LYS A 404 -23.16 7.58 -8.24
CA LYS A 404 -23.21 8.97 -7.79
C LYS A 404 -23.54 9.09 -6.30
N GLU A 405 -24.52 8.33 -5.82
CA GLU A 405 -24.90 8.34 -4.41
C GLU A 405 -23.74 7.84 -3.53
N PHE A 406 -23.17 6.71 -3.91
CA PHE A 406 -22.02 6.14 -3.22
C PHE A 406 -20.84 7.14 -3.17
N THR A 407 -20.42 7.68 -4.31
CA THR A 407 -19.28 8.61 -4.39
C THR A 407 -19.52 9.87 -3.55
N LYS A 408 -20.73 10.46 -3.62
CA LYS A 408 -21.07 11.65 -2.81
C LYS A 408 -21.00 11.38 -1.31
N GLY A 409 -21.49 10.22 -0.88
CA GLY A 409 -21.45 9.84 0.53
C GLY A 409 -20.03 9.58 1.00
N VAL A 410 -19.23 8.85 0.21
CA VAL A 410 -17.80 8.62 0.50
C VAL A 410 -17.05 9.94 0.70
N LEU A 411 -17.20 10.90 -0.21
CA LEU A 411 -16.53 12.21 -0.10
C LEU A 411 -16.89 12.95 1.19
N LYS A 412 -18.13 12.82 1.70
CA LYS A 412 -18.55 13.50 2.94
C LYS A 412 -17.76 13.02 4.16
N TYR A 413 -17.63 11.71 4.35
CA TYR A 413 -16.93 11.22 5.53
C TYR A 413 -15.43 11.09 5.32
N PHE A 414 -14.93 10.92 4.07
CA PHE A 414 -13.50 11.01 3.80
C PHE A 414 -12.92 12.39 4.14
N ALA A 415 -13.74 13.45 4.07
CA ALA A 415 -13.33 14.77 4.54
C ALA A 415 -12.97 14.79 6.04
N ILE A 416 -13.48 13.83 6.83
CA ILE A 416 -13.12 13.68 8.24
C ILE A 416 -11.68 13.20 8.38
N PHE A 417 -11.19 12.29 7.52
CA PHE A 417 -9.87 11.68 7.59
C PHE A 417 -8.69 12.66 7.50
N HIS A 418 -8.91 13.84 6.94
CA HIS A 418 -7.90 14.90 6.86
C HIS A 418 -8.39 16.21 7.53
N SER A 419 -9.48 16.11 8.31
CA SER A 419 -9.98 17.23 9.11
C SER A 419 -8.99 17.61 10.22
N ASP A 420 -9.14 18.81 10.74
CA ASP A 420 -8.35 19.28 11.88
C ASP A 420 -8.52 18.39 13.12
N ASN A 421 -9.74 17.86 13.33
CA ASN A 421 -10.01 16.92 14.42
C ASN A 421 -9.20 15.63 14.28
N ASP A 422 -9.23 15.03 13.07
CA ASP A 422 -8.55 13.75 12.79
C ASP A 422 -7.03 13.88 12.90
N ARG A 423 -6.48 14.95 12.35
CA ARG A 423 -5.05 15.28 12.41
C ARG A 423 -4.56 15.49 13.84
N ALA A 424 -5.35 16.22 14.63
CA ALA A 424 -4.99 16.50 16.04
C ALA A 424 -4.99 15.24 16.88
N PHE A 425 -6.04 14.38 16.78
CA PHE A 425 -6.09 13.17 17.58
C PHE A 425 -5.03 12.15 17.17
N ALA A 426 -4.83 11.94 15.87
CA ALA A 426 -3.88 10.96 15.38
C ALA A 426 -2.44 11.32 15.79
N GLN A 427 -2.06 12.59 15.63
CA GLN A 427 -0.74 13.04 16.07
C GLN A 427 -0.60 13.01 17.60
N PHE A 428 -1.67 13.34 18.34
CA PHE A 428 -1.61 13.27 19.80
C PHE A 428 -1.37 11.84 20.30
N ILE A 429 -2.09 10.85 19.78
CA ILE A 429 -1.86 9.43 20.15
C ILE A 429 -0.44 9.02 19.73
N ALA A 430 0.02 9.40 18.54
CA ALA A 430 1.38 9.12 18.07
C ALA A 430 2.44 9.70 19.04
N ASP A 431 2.26 10.94 19.50
CA ASP A 431 3.16 11.60 20.43
C ASP A 431 3.14 10.97 21.83
N ILE A 432 1.98 10.50 22.29
CA ILE A 432 1.86 9.71 23.54
C ILE A 432 2.60 8.39 23.41
N LEU A 433 2.38 7.63 22.33
CA LEU A 433 3.07 6.34 22.11
C LEU A 433 4.58 6.52 22.02
N LYS A 434 5.05 7.53 21.28
CA LYS A 434 6.47 7.88 21.21
C LYS A 434 7.04 8.26 22.58
N SER A 435 6.31 9.05 23.36
CA SER A 435 6.71 9.42 24.73
C SER A 435 6.79 8.20 25.65
N MET A 436 5.87 7.24 25.51
CA MET A 436 5.90 5.95 26.24
C MET A 436 7.15 5.13 25.89
N MET A 437 7.51 5.09 24.60
CA MET A 437 8.70 4.36 24.14
C MET A 437 9.99 5.00 24.63
N LEU A 438 10.11 6.32 24.56
CA LEU A 438 11.28 7.06 25.07
C LEU A 438 11.49 6.92 26.60
N ARG A 439 10.47 6.49 27.32
CA ARG A 439 10.49 6.24 28.75
C ARG A 439 10.53 4.77 29.11
N ASP A 440 10.78 3.89 28.13
CA ASP A 440 10.83 2.43 28.29
C ASP A 440 9.53 1.80 28.87
N TYR A 441 8.38 2.48 28.72
CA TYR A 441 7.07 1.95 29.11
C TYR A 441 6.43 1.10 28.00
N LEU A 442 6.83 1.24 26.75
CA LEU A 442 6.24 0.56 25.59
C LEU A 442 7.32 0.28 24.57
N THR A 443 7.20 -0.84 23.87
CA THR A 443 8.04 -1.16 22.72
C THR A 443 7.22 -1.22 21.44
N ILE A 444 7.87 -1.15 20.28
CA ILE A 444 7.18 -1.32 18.98
C ILE A 444 6.50 -2.69 18.88
N ASP A 445 7.09 -3.75 19.45
CA ASP A 445 6.53 -5.10 19.41
C ASP A 445 5.26 -5.23 20.26
N ASP A 446 5.11 -4.44 21.32
CA ASP A 446 3.87 -4.38 22.11
C ASP A 446 2.69 -3.88 21.26
N LEU A 447 2.92 -2.96 20.31
CA LEU A 447 1.88 -2.47 19.38
C LEU A 447 1.39 -3.59 18.45
N TYR A 448 2.23 -4.58 18.15
CA TYR A 448 1.87 -5.73 17.32
C TYR A 448 1.34 -6.92 18.14
N ALA A 449 1.48 -6.90 19.47
CA ALA A 449 1.03 -7.97 20.36
C ALA A 449 -0.29 -7.65 21.08
N MET A 450 -0.48 -6.40 21.50
CA MET A 450 -1.56 -5.95 22.36
C MET A 450 -2.74 -5.38 21.54
N SER A 451 -3.91 -5.32 22.16
CA SER A 451 -5.05 -4.56 21.65
C SER A 451 -4.91 -3.07 22.02
N GLU A 452 -5.61 -2.21 21.28
CA GLU A 452 -5.67 -0.76 21.59
C GLU A 452 -6.16 -0.50 23.03
N ARG A 453 -7.13 -1.29 23.51
CA ARG A 453 -7.66 -1.16 24.88
C ARG A 453 -6.59 -1.47 25.93
N GLU A 454 -5.82 -2.54 25.77
CA GLU A 454 -4.74 -2.91 26.68
C GLU A 454 -3.66 -1.82 26.72
N ILE A 455 -3.33 -1.22 25.58
CA ILE A 455 -2.36 -0.12 25.52
C ILE A 455 -2.92 1.14 26.21
N VAL A 456 -4.20 1.47 25.98
CA VAL A 456 -4.85 2.61 26.67
C VAL A 456 -4.87 2.41 28.19
N ASP A 457 -5.22 1.21 28.66
CA ASP A 457 -5.18 0.88 30.08
C ASP A 457 -3.76 1.02 30.64
N TRP A 458 -2.76 0.66 29.85
CA TRP A 458 -1.36 0.83 30.23
C TRP A 458 -0.93 2.29 30.27
N ILE A 459 -1.29 3.12 29.28
CA ILE A 459 -1.05 4.57 29.28
C ILE A 459 -1.65 5.21 30.54
N LEU A 460 -2.89 4.85 30.89
CA LEU A 460 -3.59 5.41 32.06
C LEU A 460 -3.01 4.98 33.40
N SER A 461 -2.30 3.85 33.44
CA SER A 461 -1.70 3.27 34.65
C SER A 461 -0.18 3.41 34.72
N CYS A 462 0.48 3.93 33.69
CA CYS A 462 1.92 4.14 33.71
C CYS A 462 2.33 5.11 34.83
N GLY A 463 3.53 4.94 35.37
CA GLY A 463 4.03 5.77 36.47
C GLY A 463 4.26 7.25 36.12
N ASP A 464 4.23 7.61 34.83
CA ASP A 464 4.40 8.97 34.35
C ASP A 464 3.07 9.72 34.37
N LYS A 465 2.96 10.68 35.33
CA LYS A 465 1.76 11.50 35.50
C LYS A 465 1.53 12.45 34.33
N THR A 466 2.58 12.91 33.65
CA THR A 466 2.46 13.80 32.50
C THR A 466 1.76 13.09 31.35
N ILE A 467 2.19 11.88 31.02
CA ILE A 467 1.58 11.05 29.97
C ILE A 467 0.14 10.67 30.34
N SER A 468 -0.07 10.10 31.53
CA SER A 468 -1.38 9.58 31.93
C SER A 468 -2.44 10.68 32.08
N GLU A 469 -2.08 11.86 32.59
CA GLU A 469 -3.00 12.99 32.71
C GLU A 469 -3.30 13.64 31.36
N ALA A 470 -2.29 13.80 30.49
CA ALA A 470 -2.53 14.29 29.13
C ALA A 470 -3.52 13.38 28.37
N PHE A 471 -3.38 12.06 28.52
CA PHE A 471 -4.32 11.13 27.89
C PHE A 471 -5.74 11.21 28.50
N ARG A 472 -5.88 11.42 29.83
CA ARG A 472 -7.19 11.65 30.46
C ARG A 472 -7.83 12.94 29.96
N GLN A 473 -7.05 14.00 29.75
CA GLN A 473 -7.56 15.27 29.20
C GLN A 473 -8.00 15.08 27.74
N PHE A 474 -7.24 14.34 26.94
CA PHE A 474 -7.63 13.94 25.58
C PHE A 474 -8.95 13.18 25.54
N GLN A 475 -9.17 12.25 26.47
CA GLN A 475 -10.45 11.51 26.56
C GLN A 475 -11.64 12.42 26.92
N ARG A 476 -11.40 13.57 27.55
CA ARG A 476 -12.44 14.54 27.94
C ARG A 476 -12.60 15.69 26.94
N ALA A 477 -11.61 15.88 26.05
CA ALA A 477 -11.63 16.97 25.09
C ALA A 477 -12.80 16.85 24.14
N THR A 478 -13.62 17.88 24.01
CA THR A 478 -14.81 17.90 23.13
C THR A 478 -14.60 18.69 21.85
N SER A 479 -13.44 19.33 21.70
CA SER A 479 -13.11 20.15 20.53
C SER A 479 -11.62 20.20 20.27
N VAL A 480 -11.27 20.46 19.03
CA VAL A 480 -9.94 20.76 18.54
C VAL A 480 -9.91 22.23 18.11
N TYR A 481 -8.83 22.93 18.39
CA TYR A 481 -8.62 24.27 17.84
C TYR A 481 -7.74 24.23 16.59
N SER A 482 -7.93 25.25 15.72
CA SER A 482 -7.13 25.51 14.54
C SER A 482 -6.42 26.85 14.66
N SER A 483 -5.19 26.97 14.15
CA SER A 483 -4.41 28.20 14.23
C SER A 483 -3.50 28.39 13.02
N SER A 484 -3.23 29.66 12.67
CA SER A 484 -2.21 30.03 11.69
C SER A 484 -0.78 30.06 12.26
N SER A 485 -0.63 30.06 13.61
CA SER A 485 0.65 30.08 14.31
C SER A 485 0.72 29.02 15.40
N ALA A 486 1.92 28.52 15.68
CA ALA A 486 2.15 27.56 16.75
C ALA A 486 1.73 28.16 18.11
N LYS A 487 1.09 27.35 18.96
CA LYS A 487 0.77 27.66 20.34
C LYS A 487 1.78 26.96 21.25
N LYS A 488 2.26 27.70 22.28
CA LYS A 488 3.27 27.16 23.21
C LYS A 488 2.69 26.76 24.57
N ASP A 489 1.48 27.24 24.87
CA ASP A 489 0.76 27.09 26.12
C ASP A 489 -0.21 25.91 26.15
N ARG A 490 -0.23 25.12 25.07
CA ARG A 490 -1.13 23.98 24.90
C ARG A 490 -0.61 23.01 23.85
N TYR A 491 -1.16 21.82 23.81
CA TYR A 491 -0.79 20.83 22.77
C TYR A 491 -1.07 21.34 21.36
N CYS A 492 -0.05 21.39 20.53
CA CYS A 492 -0.10 21.98 19.19
C CYS A 492 0.78 21.21 18.21
N THR A 493 0.22 20.81 17.08
CA THR A 493 0.94 20.12 16.00
C THR A 493 0.72 20.76 14.64
N ASN A 494 1.67 20.52 13.71
CA ASN A 494 1.61 20.94 12.31
C ASN A 494 1.85 19.71 11.41
N VAL A 495 0.95 18.76 11.46
CA VAL A 495 0.99 17.56 10.61
C VAL A 495 0.00 17.70 9.48
N LYS A 496 0.32 17.18 8.30
CA LYS A 496 -0.62 17.00 7.20
C LYS A 496 -1.06 15.54 7.14
N ALA A 497 -2.28 15.30 6.71
CA ALA A 497 -2.84 13.98 6.55
C ALA A 497 -3.06 13.64 5.07
N LYS A 498 -2.97 12.35 4.76
CA LYS A 498 -3.27 11.80 3.43
C LYS A 498 -4.71 12.12 3.00
N VAL A 499 -4.87 12.68 1.82
CA VAL A 499 -6.19 12.94 1.23
C VAL A 499 -6.60 11.74 0.39
N ARG A 500 -7.63 11.03 0.82
CA ARG A 500 -8.16 9.85 0.13
C ARG A 500 -9.38 10.20 -0.69
N TYR A 501 -9.51 9.66 -1.91
CA TYR A 501 -10.70 9.80 -2.75
C TYR A 501 -10.82 8.62 -3.72
N ILE A 502 -11.99 8.48 -4.31
CA ILE A 502 -12.28 7.44 -5.30
C ILE A 502 -12.94 8.04 -6.53
N VAL A 503 -12.65 7.47 -7.70
CA VAL A 503 -13.28 7.79 -8.98
C VAL A 503 -13.68 6.47 -9.66
N PRO A 504 -14.78 5.83 -9.19
CA PRO A 504 -15.14 4.51 -9.67
C PRO A 504 -15.53 4.52 -11.15
N LEU A 505 -15.36 3.36 -11.79
CA LEU A 505 -15.92 3.07 -13.10
C LEU A 505 -17.42 2.85 -13.01
N VAL A 506 -18.10 3.14 -14.10
CA VAL A 506 -19.51 2.83 -14.32
C VAL A 506 -19.63 2.07 -15.64
N GLN A 507 -20.34 0.96 -15.60
CA GLN A 507 -20.55 0.09 -16.74
C GLN A 507 -21.20 0.85 -17.90
N GLY A 508 -20.61 0.77 -19.06
CA GLY A 508 -21.14 1.28 -20.31
C GLY A 508 -21.88 0.21 -21.10
N ASN A 509 -22.28 0.56 -22.30
CA ASN A 509 -22.78 -0.38 -23.31
C ASN A 509 -21.65 -0.70 -24.32
N ASP A 510 -21.93 -1.61 -25.26
CA ASP A 510 -20.97 -2.06 -26.27
C ASP A 510 -20.40 -0.93 -27.14
N GLU A 511 -21.10 0.21 -27.23
CA GLU A 511 -20.67 1.36 -28.03
C GLU A 511 -19.83 2.36 -27.20
N THR A 512 -20.09 2.48 -25.89
CA THR A 512 -19.50 3.52 -25.05
C THR A 512 -18.36 3.02 -24.16
N GLY A 513 -18.29 1.70 -23.92
CA GLY A 513 -17.36 1.10 -22.98
C GLY A 513 -17.56 1.57 -21.52
N ASP A 514 -16.76 1.02 -20.61
CA ASP A 514 -16.76 1.42 -19.21
C ASP A 514 -16.10 2.80 -19.05
N ARG A 515 -16.67 3.66 -18.19
CA ARG A 515 -16.22 5.06 -18.09
C ARG A 515 -16.13 5.51 -16.64
N ARG A 516 -15.22 6.42 -16.35
CA ARG A 516 -15.11 7.05 -15.04
C ARG A 516 -16.36 7.90 -14.74
N ILE A 517 -16.81 7.83 -13.48
CA ILE A 517 -17.96 8.61 -13.00
C ILE A 517 -17.77 10.12 -13.22
N THR A 518 -16.54 10.61 -13.23
CA THR A 518 -16.20 12.02 -13.50
C THR A 518 -16.48 12.47 -14.93
N GLU A 519 -16.41 11.55 -15.88
CA GLU A 519 -16.76 11.79 -17.28
C GLU A 519 -18.27 11.80 -17.48
N LEU A 520 -18.98 10.96 -16.74
CA LEU A 520 -20.42 10.77 -16.84
C LEU A 520 -21.22 11.78 -16.01
N SER A 521 -20.61 12.43 -15.02
CA SER A 521 -21.30 13.34 -14.10
C SER A 521 -20.48 14.58 -13.75
N LYS A 522 -20.82 15.71 -14.39
CA LYS A 522 -20.21 17.02 -14.09
C LYS A 522 -20.37 17.40 -12.60
N SER A 523 -21.48 17.04 -11.96
CA SER A 523 -21.70 17.35 -10.54
C SER A 523 -20.77 16.56 -9.61
N ILE A 524 -20.43 15.31 -9.96
CA ILE A 524 -19.46 14.49 -9.21
C ILE A 524 -18.06 15.02 -9.46
N SER A 525 -17.70 15.31 -10.71
CA SER A 525 -16.39 15.89 -11.04
C SER A 525 -16.14 17.18 -10.23
N GLN A 526 -17.11 18.09 -10.20
CA GLN A 526 -17.02 19.33 -9.41
C GLN A 526 -16.92 19.06 -7.90
N ALA A 527 -17.65 18.06 -7.39
CA ALA A 527 -17.59 17.70 -5.96
C ALA A 527 -16.21 17.15 -5.57
N ILE A 528 -15.60 16.32 -6.42
CA ILE A 528 -14.24 15.79 -6.20
C ILE A 528 -13.22 16.92 -6.27
N ILE A 529 -13.27 17.80 -7.26
CA ILE A 529 -12.37 18.95 -7.37
C ILE A 529 -12.47 19.82 -6.12
N LYS A 530 -13.70 20.20 -5.72
CA LYS A 530 -13.91 20.99 -4.50
C LYS A 530 -13.36 20.30 -3.23
N TYR A 531 -13.48 18.98 -3.15
CA TYR A 531 -12.95 18.18 -2.06
C TYR A 531 -11.42 18.21 -2.03
N LEU A 532 -10.76 18.02 -3.18
CA LEU A 532 -9.30 18.03 -3.29
C LEU A 532 -8.71 19.42 -3.06
N ASP A 533 -9.42 20.48 -3.39
CA ASP A 533 -9.03 21.88 -3.12
C ASP A 533 -9.20 22.29 -1.65
N SER A 534 -9.73 21.39 -0.78
CA SER A 534 -9.93 21.69 0.64
C SER A 534 -8.58 21.87 1.35
N LYS A 535 -8.43 23.00 2.05
CA LYS A 535 -7.18 23.34 2.75
C LYS A 535 -7.22 22.86 4.19
N GLN A 536 -6.16 22.20 4.61
CA GLN A 536 -5.91 21.85 6.00
C GLN A 536 -5.36 23.08 6.75
N SER A 537 -5.75 23.26 8.01
CA SER A 537 -5.22 24.34 8.85
C SER A 537 -3.73 24.12 9.11
N LYS A 538 -2.96 25.22 9.27
CA LYS A 538 -1.51 25.13 9.46
C LYS A 538 -1.17 24.42 10.77
N TYR A 539 -1.84 24.77 11.87
CA TYR A 539 -1.67 24.17 13.18
C TYR A 539 -3.02 23.73 13.74
N VAL A 540 -3.00 22.61 14.45
CA VAL A 540 -4.17 22.04 15.13
C VAL A 540 -3.75 21.55 16.52
N GLY A 541 -4.68 21.39 17.45
CA GLY A 541 -4.34 20.87 18.76
C GLY A 541 -5.49 20.87 19.74
N PHE A 542 -5.17 20.57 21.01
CA PHE A 542 -6.10 20.49 22.12
C PHE A 542 -5.86 21.60 23.15
N ASP A 543 -6.91 22.00 23.84
CA ASP A 543 -6.87 23.08 24.84
C ASP A 543 -6.41 22.58 26.23
N PHE A 544 -5.29 21.84 26.23
CA PHE A 544 -4.57 21.42 27.43
C PHE A 544 -3.07 21.36 27.18
N GLU A 545 -2.26 21.46 28.23
CA GLU A 545 -0.81 21.37 28.13
C GLU A 545 -0.34 19.92 27.96
N PHE A 546 0.42 19.68 26.92
CA PHE A 546 1.25 18.51 26.77
C PHE A 546 2.39 18.81 25.81
N THR A 547 3.61 18.54 26.25
CA THR A 547 4.81 18.59 25.40
C THR A 547 5.32 17.15 25.28
N PRO A 548 5.31 16.57 24.07
CA PRO A 548 5.86 15.24 23.84
C PRO A 548 7.32 15.16 24.27
N TYR A 549 7.73 14.01 24.81
CA TYR A 549 9.14 13.77 25.05
C TYR A 549 9.88 13.70 23.72
N THR A 550 11.07 14.26 23.68
CA THR A 550 11.99 14.22 22.54
C THR A 550 13.27 13.49 22.96
N GLU A 551 13.99 12.93 21.99
CA GLU A 551 15.31 12.33 22.17
C GLU A 551 16.33 13.32 22.75
#